data_7d8b582e16d06e0dde14ac187b8e769c
#
_entry.id   7d8b582e16d06e0dde14ac187b8e769c
#
_cell.length_a   1.000
_cell.length_b   1.000
_cell.length_c   1.000
_cell.angle_alpha   90.00
_cell.angle_beta   90.00
_cell.angle_gamma   90.00
#
_symmetry.space_group_name_H-M   'P 1'
#
loop_
_entity.id
_entity.type
_entity.pdbx_description
1 polymer ?
#
loop_
_entity_poly.entity_id
_entity_poly.type
_entity_poly.pdbx_seq_one_letter_code
_entity_poly.pdbx_strand_id
1 'polypeptide(L)'
;KLYNPDADAVADIEAAIKKASAENKFVLIQAGGNWCSWCIEFARFCKADKQIDSLINSSFIWYHLNYSKENKNLPVFAKYGYVQRFGFPVFIILNSKGEQVHVQNSEYLEDGKKSYDKGKVFSFLSNWTPAALEPSQYQEK
;
A
#
# COMPACT_ATOMS: atom_id res chain seq x y z
N LYS A 1 8.05 11.93 10.63
CA LYS A 1 6.78 11.24 10.80
C LYS A 1 6.38 10.49 9.54
N LEU A 2 5.59 9.46 9.70
CA LEU A 2 5.23 8.55 8.63
C LEU A 2 4.37 9.21 7.54
N TYR A 3 3.39 10.03 7.96
CA TYR A 3 2.47 10.72 7.06
C TYR A 3 2.73 12.23 7.06
N ASN A 4 2.54 12.85 5.89
CA ASN A 4 2.67 14.30 5.75
C ASN A 4 1.30 14.92 5.40
N PRO A 5 0.61 15.56 6.38
CA PRO A 5 -0.69 16.19 6.10
C PRO A 5 -0.62 17.34 5.08
N ASP A 6 0.53 17.94 4.90
CA ASP A 6 0.71 19.08 3.99
C ASP A 6 1.10 18.68 2.56
N ALA A 7 1.28 17.37 2.31
CA ALA A 7 1.69 16.90 1.00
C ALA A 7 0.57 17.05 -0.04
N ASP A 8 0.98 17.31 -1.29
CA ASP A 8 0.10 17.21 -2.45
C ASP A 8 0.00 15.75 -2.87
N ALA A 9 -1.03 15.06 -2.38
CA ALA A 9 -1.16 13.63 -2.60
C ALA A 9 -1.34 13.26 -4.07
N VAL A 10 -2.03 14.09 -4.86
CA VAL A 10 -2.21 13.83 -6.29
C VAL A 10 -0.84 13.85 -6.99
N ALA A 11 -0.04 14.87 -6.75
CA ALA A 11 1.29 15.00 -7.34
C ALA A 11 2.22 13.87 -6.87
N ASP A 12 2.17 13.52 -5.58
CA ASP A 12 2.99 12.46 -5.00
C ASP A 12 2.66 11.09 -5.60
N ILE A 13 1.37 10.80 -5.77
CA ILE A 13 0.95 9.52 -6.36
C ILE A 13 1.35 9.45 -7.84
N GLU A 14 1.21 10.54 -8.58
CA GLU A 14 1.69 10.61 -9.98
C GLU A 14 3.20 10.34 -10.05
N ALA A 15 3.98 10.94 -9.17
CA ALA A 15 5.42 10.69 -9.09
C ALA A 15 5.74 9.24 -8.74
N ALA A 16 4.98 8.66 -7.81
CA ALA A 16 5.15 7.25 -7.43
C ALA A 16 4.86 6.31 -8.61
N ILE A 17 3.81 6.59 -9.39
CA ILE A 17 3.48 5.81 -10.59
C ILE A 17 4.60 5.88 -11.62
N LYS A 18 5.13 7.08 -11.88
CA LYS A 18 6.26 7.25 -12.82
C LYS A 18 7.48 6.46 -12.37
N LYS A 19 7.81 6.53 -11.09
CA LYS A 19 8.93 5.78 -10.54
C LYS A 19 8.70 4.28 -10.63
N ALA A 20 7.50 3.82 -10.30
CA ALA A 20 7.12 2.41 -10.42
C ALA A 20 7.25 1.91 -11.86
N SER A 21 6.78 2.69 -12.84
CA SER A 21 6.90 2.36 -14.25
C SER A 21 8.37 2.23 -14.67
N ALA A 22 9.22 3.16 -14.24
CA ALA A 22 10.65 3.16 -14.60
C ALA A 22 11.41 1.98 -13.96
N GLU A 23 10.96 1.50 -12.80
CA GLU A 23 11.64 0.45 -12.04
C GLU A 23 10.95 -0.92 -12.12
N ASN A 24 9.92 -1.06 -12.96
CA ASN A 24 9.13 -2.28 -13.09
C ASN A 24 8.53 -2.73 -11.75
N LYS A 25 7.96 -1.78 -11.03
CA LYS A 25 7.29 -1.99 -9.74
C LYS A 25 5.84 -1.55 -9.81
N PHE A 26 5.06 -1.93 -8.81
CA PHE A 26 3.72 -1.40 -8.57
C PHE A 26 3.78 -0.36 -7.46
N VAL A 27 2.66 0.30 -7.19
CA VAL A 27 2.55 1.26 -6.10
C VAL A 27 1.74 0.64 -4.97
N LEU A 28 2.30 0.67 -3.76
CA LEU A 28 1.61 0.30 -2.54
C LEU A 28 1.24 1.58 -1.81
N ILE A 29 -0.05 1.93 -1.84
CA ILE A 29 -0.56 3.07 -1.08
C ILE A 29 -1.05 2.56 0.26
N GLN A 30 -0.50 3.08 1.34
CA GLN A 30 -0.98 2.86 2.70
C GLN A 30 -1.70 4.11 3.16
N ALA A 31 -3.02 4.04 3.28
CA ALA A 31 -3.81 5.19 3.73
C ALA A 31 -3.96 5.15 5.25
N GLY A 32 -3.86 6.30 5.88
CA GLY A 32 -3.99 6.46 7.31
C GLY A 32 -3.47 7.80 7.78
N GLY A 33 -2.88 7.85 8.95
CA GLY A 33 -2.33 9.09 9.48
C GLY A 33 -1.42 8.84 10.68
N ASN A 34 -0.75 9.91 11.12
CA ASN A 34 0.14 9.85 12.28
C ASN A 34 -0.62 9.57 13.59
N TRP A 35 -1.93 9.77 13.60
CA TRP A 35 -2.82 9.47 14.72
C TRP A 35 -3.16 7.99 14.85
N CYS A 36 -2.83 7.19 13.83
CA CYS A 36 -3.26 5.81 13.68
C CYS A 36 -2.19 4.85 14.16
N SER A 37 -2.37 4.24 15.33
CA SER A 37 -1.40 3.31 15.90
C SER A 37 -1.21 2.06 15.03
N TRP A 38 -2.26 1.54 14.43
CA TRP A 38 -2.18 0.39 13.54
C TRP A 38 -1.42 0.69 12.25
N CYS A 39 -1.49 1.94 11.77
CA CYS A 39 -0.72 2.39 10.61
C CYS A 39 0.78 2.42 10.91
N ILE A 40 1.13 2.96 12.07
CA ILE A 40 2.51 3.04 12.54
C ILE A 40 3.06 1.63 12.77
N GLU A 41 2.25 0.77 13.39
CA GLU A 41 2.65 -0.62 13.64
C GLU A 41 2.89 -1.40 12.34
N PHE A 42 2.05 -1.18 11.31
CA PHE A 42 2.25 -1.85 10.02
C PHE A 42 3.61 -1.52 9.42
N ALA A 43 3.96 -0.24 9.39
CA ALA A 43 5.24 0.20 8.85
C ALA A 43 6.42 -0.38 9.66
N ARG A 44 6.31 -0.35 11.00
CA ARG A 44 7.32 -0.92 11.88
C ARG A 44 7.48 -2.43 11.63
N PHE A 45 6.35 -3.13 11.57
CA PHE A 45 6.32 -4.58 11.37
C PHE A 45 7.00 -4.99 10.06
N CYS A 46 6.64 -4.32 8.97
CA CYS A 46 7.21 -4.63 7.65
C CYS A 46 8.70 -4.35 7.59
N LYS A 47 9.15 -3.24 8.16
CA LYS A 47 10.57 -2.87 8.15
C LYS A 47 11.42 -3.77 9.04
N ALA A 48 10.83 -4.33 10.09
CA ALA A 48 11.52 -5.22 11.01
C ALA A 48 11.68 -6.65 10.47
N ASP A 49 10.84 -7.05 9.52
CA ASP A 49 10.91 -8.38 8.92
C ASP A 49 11.68 -8.33 7.62
N LYS A 50 12.82 -8.98 7.56
CA LYS A 50 13.73 -8.91 6.40
C LYS A 50 13.09 -9.40 5.11
N GLN A 51 12.27 -10.43 5.16
CA GLN A 51 11.62 -10.98 3.96
C GLN A 51 10.54 -10.02 3.43
N ILE A 52 9.73 -9.47 4.32
CA ILE A 52 8.69 -8.52 3.94
C ILE A 52 9.31 -7.21 3.46
N ASP A 53 10.31 -6.70 4.17
CA ASP A 53 11.02 -5.48 3.77
C ASP A 53 11.65 -5.63 2.38
N SER A 54 12.32 -6.75 2.13
CA SER A 54 12.91 -7.06 0.82
C SER A 54 11.84 -7.15 -0.27
N LEU A 55 10.72 -7.81 0.00
CA LEU A 55 9.63 -7.93 -0.95
C LEU A 55 9.06 -6.56 -1.33
N ILE A 56 8.81 -5.72 -0.34
CA ILE A 56 8.29 -4.38 -0.61
C ILE A 56 9.29 -3.56 -1.42
N ASN A 57 10.56 -3.57 -1.03
CA ASN A 57 11.58 -2.77 -1.71
C ASN A 57 11.82 -3.23 -3.15
N SER A 58 11.69 -4.52 -3.43
CA SER A 58 11.90 -5.05 -4.79
C SER A 58 10.69 -4.88 -5.71
N SER A 59 9.48 -4.82 -5.16
CA SER A 59 8.25 -4.94 -5.96
C SER A 59 7.36 -3.70 -5.92
N PHE A 60 7.54 -2.81 -4.95
CA PHE A 60 6.63 -1.69 -4.75
C PHE A 60 7.34 -0.37 -4.51
N ILE A 61 6.68 0.71 -4.92
CA ILE A 61 6.91 2.05 -4.41
C ILE A 61 5.88 2.27 -3.32
N TRP A 62 6.33 2.47 -2.08
CA TRP A 62 5.46 2.56 -0.91
C TRP A 62 5.13 4.01 -0.62
N TYR A 63 3.85 4.38 -0.73
CA TYR A 63 3.39 5.75 -0.47
C TYR A 63 2.42 5.77 0.69
N HIS A 64 2.62 6.73 1.62
CA HIS A 64 1.75 6.93 2.78
C HIS A 64 0.77 8.06 2.46
N LEU A 65 -0.49 7.71 2.21
CA LEU A 65 -1.56 8.65 1.90
C LEU A 65 -2.23 9.14 3.18
N ASN A 66 -2.09 10.43 3.45
CA ASN A 66 -2.63 11.03 4.68
C ASN A 66 -4.16 11.16 4.65
N TYR A 67 -4.79 10.77 5.75
CA TYR A 67 -6.17 11.07 6.09
C TYR A 67 -6.16 11.55 7.54
N SER A 68 -6.45 12.82 7.77
CA SER A 68 -6.42 13.42 9.10
C SER A 68 -7.38 14.61 9.18
N LYS A 69 -7.56 15.15 10.38
CA LYS A 69 -8.38 16.36 10.57
C LYS A 69 -7.85 17.52 9.74
N GLU A 70 -6.53 17.62 9.62
CA GLU A 70 -5.86 18.70 8.88
C GLU A 70 -6.07 18.55 7.38
N ASN A 71 -6.10 17.31 6.87
CA ASN A 71 -6.29 17.06 5.46
C ASN A 71 -6.85 15.65 5.24
N LYS A 72 -8.11 15.57 4.86
CA LYS A 72 -8.77 14.29 4.59
C LYS A 72 -8.52 13.75 3.19
N ASN A 73 -7.92 14.53 2.31
CA ASN A 73 -7.65 14.10 0.92
C ASN A 73 -8.88 13.50 0.23
N LEU A 74 -10.07 14.04 0.46
CA LEU A 74 -11.32 13.46 -0.02
C LEU A 74 -11.37 13.19 -1.51
N PRO A 75 -10.86 14.11 -2.39
CA PRO A 75 -10.85 13.82 -3.83
C PRO A 75 -10.03 12.59 -4.20
N VAL A 76 -8.94 12.33 -3.49
CA VAL A 76 -8.09 11.16 -3.73
C VAL A 76 -8.83 9.89 -3.33
N PHE A 77 -9.46 9.89 -2.17
CA PHE A 77 -10.26 8.73 -1.73
C PHE A 77 -11.44 8.46 -2.66
N ALA A 78 -12.11 9.52 -3.16
CA ALA A 78 -13.19 9.38 -4.13
C ALA A 78 -12.70 8.68 -5.39
N LYS A 79 -11.53 9.07 -5.89
CA LYS A 79 -10.93 8.47 -7.08
C LYS A 79 -10.70 6.96 -6.93
N TYR A 80 -10.34 6.51 -5.73
CA TYR A 80 -10.03 5.09 -5.47
C TYR A 80 -11.18 4.32 -4.83
N GLY A 81 -12.40 4.83 -4.90
CA GLY A 81 -13.59 4.09 -4.48
C GLY A 81 -13.93 4.18 -3.01
N TYR A 82 -13.58 5.30 -2.36
CA TYR A 82 -13.95 5.59 -0.96
C TYR A 82 -13.47 4.52 0.02
N VAL A 83 -12.19 4.15 -0.11
CA VAL A 83 -11.61 3.06 0.70
C VAL A 83 -11.53 3.37 2.19
N GLN A 84 -11.62 4.64 2.60
CA GLN A 84 -11.66 5.02 4.02
C GLN A 84 -12.80 4.35 4.80
N ARG A 85 -13.85 3.89 4.10
CA ARG A 85 -14.95 3.15 4.74
C ARG A 85 -14.53 1.84 5.38
N PHE A 86 -13.38 1.30 5.00
CA PHE A 86 -12.83 0.07 5.56
C PHE A 86 -12.03 0.28 6.85
N GLY A 87 -11.82 1.53 7.27
CA GLY A 87 -10.95 1.86 8.39
C GLY A 87 -9.50 2.00 7.95
N PHE A 88 -8.59 2.10 8.93
CA PHE A 88 -7.18 2.40 8.68
C PHE A 88 -6.25 1.48 9.47
N PRO A 89 -5.09 1.09 8.91
CA PRO A 89 -4.72 1.42 7.55
C PRO A 89 -5.55 0.65 6.54
N VAL A 90 -5.70 1.21 5.35
CA VAL A 90 -6.25 0.51 4.19
C VAL A 90 -5.24 0.65 3.06
N PHE A 91 -5.10 -0.40 2.26
CA PHE A 91 -4.08 -0.46 1.23
C PHE A 91 -4.71 -0.45 -0.15
N ILE A 92 -4.08 0.28 -1.06
CA ILE A 92 -4.48 0.32 -2.46
C ILE A 92 -3.25 -0.08 -3.28
N ILE A 93 -3.41 -1.03 -4.17
CA ILE A 93 -2.35 -1.40 -5.11
C ILE A 93 -2.67 -0.81 -6.47
N LEU A 94 -1.71 -0.06 -7.02
CA LEU A 94 -1.76 0.43 -8.40
C LEU A 94 -0.70 -0.31 -9.20
N ASN A 95 -1.04 -0.64 -10.46
CA ASN A 95 -0.03 -1.19 -11.35
C ASN A 95 0.88 -0.07 -11.90
N SER A 96 1.82 -0.42 -12.78
CA SER A 96 2.80 0.54 -13.33
C SER A 96 2.16 1.65 -14.18
N LYS A 97 0.91 1.47 -14.60
CA LYS A 97 0.15 2.47 -15.35
C LYS A 97 -0.72 3.34 -14.46
N GLY A 98 -0.73 3.08 -13.15
CA GLY A 98 -1.57 3.79 -12.20
C GLY A 98 -2.98 3.26 -12.08
N GLU A 99 -3.28 2.12 -12.67
CA GLU A 99 -4.60 1.48 -12.56
C GLU A 99 -4.72 0.78 -11.21
N GLN A 100 -5.87 0.94 -10.57
CA GLN A 100 -6.17 0.29 -9.29
C GLN A 100 -6.47 -1.19 -9.54
N VAL A 101 -5.68 -2.07 -8.96
CA VAL A 101 -5.83 -3.52 -9.14
C VAL A 101 -6.30 -4.23 -7.89
N HIS A 102 -6.15 -3.63 -6.71
CA HIS A 102 -6.56 -4.27 -5.46
C HIS A 102 -6.75 -3.25 -4.34
N VAL A 103 -7.66 -3.56 -3.44
CA VAL A 103 -7.83 -2.85 -2.15
C VAL A 103 -7.75 -3.90 -1.05
N GLN A 104 -6.94 -3.63 -0.01
CA GLN A 104 -6.78 -4.55 1.11
C GLN A 104 -7.17 -3.89 2.42
N ASN A 105 -8.13 -4.47 3.11
CA ASN A 105 -8.48 -4.11 4.48
C ASN A 105 -7.44 -4.69 5.42
N SER A 106 -6.86 -3.84 6.28
CA SER A 106 -5.81 -4.27 7.20
C SER A 106 -6.27 -5.26 8.27
N GLU A 107 -7.56 -5.27 8.58
CA GLU A 107 -8.11 -6.19 9.57
C GLU A 107 -7.80 -7.66 9.24
N TYR A 108 -7.82 -8.01 7.96
CA TYR A 108 -7.50 -9.36 7.51
C TYR A 108 -6.03 -9.75 7.64
N LEU A 109 -5.16 -8.79 7.99
CA LEU A 109 -3.72 -9.00 8.11
C LEU A 109 -3.25 -9.11 9.56
N GLU A 110 -4.17 -8.90 10.52
CA GLU A 110 -3.85 -8.86 11.94
C GLU A 110 -3.61 -10.26 12.51
N ASP A 111 -2.82 -10.32 13.57
CA ASP A 111 -2.48 -11.56 14.28
C ASP A 111 -3.50 -11.98 15.34
N GLY A 112 -4.56 -11.18 15.50
CA GLY A 112 -5.56 -11.40 16.55
C GLY A 112 -5.11 -10.90 17.94
N LYS A 113 -3.98 -10.23 18.00
CA LYS A 113 -3.40 -9.67 19.25
C LYS A 113 -3.18 -8.17 19.07
N LYS A 114 -1.93 -7.72 18.99
CA LYS A 114 -1.61 -6.29 18.92
C LYS A 114 -0.79 -5.92 17.68
N SER A 115 -0.59 -6.84 16.75
CA SER A 115 0.22 -6.63 15.58
C SER A 115 -0.34 -7.40 14.38
N TYR A 116 0.51 -7.64 13.40
CA TYR A 116 0.17 -8.28 12.15
C TYR A 116 0.76 -9.69 12.08
N ASP A 117 0.11 -10.53 11.27
CA ASP A 117 0.57 -11.90 11.02
C ASP A 117 1.49 -11.91 9.80
N LYS A 118 2.71 -12.42 9.97
CA LYS A 118 3.72 -12.44 8.90
C LYS A 118 3.22 -13.14 7.64
N GLY A 119 2.59 -14.32 7.79
CA GLY A 119 2.10 -15.09 6.65
C GLY A 119 1.02 -14.35 5.88
N LYS A 120 0.10 -13.71 6.59
CA LYS A 120 -0.98 -12.94 5.97
C LYS A 120 -0.44 -11.72 5.22
N VAL A 121 0.48 -10.99 5.82
CA VAL A 121 1.09 -9.81 5.18
C VAL A 121 1.92 -10.23 3.96
N PHE A 122 2.75 -11.25 4.10
CA PHE A 122 3.56 -11.75 3.00
C PHE A 122 2.68 -12.24 1.84
N SER A 123 1.63 -12.99 2.15
CA SER A 123 0.69 -13.49 1.15
C SER A 123 -0.02 -12.35 0.41
N PHE A 124 -0.51 -11.34 1.16
CA PHE A 124 -1.12 -10.16 0.56
C PHE A 124 -0.15 -9.52 -0.45
N LEU A 125 1.05 -9.17 0.00
CA LEU A 125 1.99 -8.43 -0.85
C LEU A 125 2.48 -9.27 -2.04
N SER A 126 2.81 -10.54 -1.82
CA SER A 126 3.34 -11.40 -2.89
C SER A 126 2.31 -11.68 -3.99
N ASN A 127 1.03 -11.68 -3.65
CA ASN A 127 -0.04 -11.92 -4.63
C ASN A 127 -0.29 -10.71 -5.54
N TRP A 128 0.26 -9.56 -5.23
CA TRP A 128 -0.01 -8.31 -5.98
C TRP A 128 1.25 -7.64 -6.52
N THR A 129 2.35 -8.39 -6.62
CA THR A 129 3.57 -7.90 -7.28
C THR A 129 3.40 -7.86 -8.80
N PRO A 130 4.25 -7.11 -9.52
CA PRO A 130 4.25 -7.18 -10.97
C PRO A 130 4.39 -8.60 -11.51
N ALA A 131 5.26 -9.41 -10.90
CA ALA A 131 5.45 -10.80 -11.32
C ALA A 131 4.18 -11.63 -11.13
N ALA A 132 3.43 -11.42 -10.05
CA ALA A 132 2.21 -12.15 -9.79
C ALA A 132 1.12 -11.91 -10.84
N LEU A 133 1.12 -10.73 -11.47
CA LEU A 133 0.13 -10.35 -12.47
C LEU A 133 0.67 -10.47 -13.91
N GLU A 134 1.89 -10.98 -14.07
CA GLU A 134 2.49 -11.14 -15.42
C GLU A 134 1.86 -12.36 -16.13
N PRO A 135 1.17 -12.15 -17.26
CA PRO A 135 0.47 -13.25 -17.95
C PRO A 135 1.36 -14.42 -18.34
N SER A 136 2.64 -14.17 -18.66
CA SER A 136 3.56 -15.24 -19.04
C SER A 136 3.81 -16.27 -17.95
N GLN A 137 3.54 -15.93 -16.68
CA GLN A 137 3.63 -16.87 -15.54
C GLN A 137 2.58 -17.99 -15.61
N TYR A 138 1.50 -17.78 -16.35
CA TYR A 138 0.31 -18.64 -16.35
C TYR A 138 0.06 -19.32 -17.69
N GLN A 139 0.97 -19.18 -18.63
CA GLN A 139 0.86 -19.80 -19.94
C GLN A 139 1.26 -21.27 -19.87
N GLU A 140 0.47 -22.14 -20.49
CA GLU A 140 0.84 -23.53 -20.68
C GLU A 140 1.92 -23.64 -21.76
N LYS A 141 2.85 -24.55 -21.55
CA LYS A 141 3.92 -24.82 -22.50
C LYS A 141 3.53 -25.97 -23.42
#